data_a1062f7b38c00a968a20c34c375872bd
#
_entry.id   a1062f7b38c00a968a20c34c375872bd
#
_cell.length_a   1.000
_cell.length_b   1.000
_cell.length_c   1.000
_cell.angle_alpha   90.00
_cell.angle_beta   90.00
_cell.angle_gamma   90.00
#
_symmetry.space_group_name_H-M   'P 1'
#
loop_
_entity.id
_entity.type
_entity.pdbx_description
1 polymer ?
#
loop_
_entity_poly.entity_id
_entity_poly.type
_entity_poly.pdbx_seq_one_letter_code
_entity_poly.pdbx_strand_id
1 'polypeptide(L)'
;MRGYVTAVVLSVACLGVSVQGQRQVIPGGGQAPLSAAVKADGLIYVSGALIPKGDITQQTMGVIDSLGASLKAAGSSLNNVVAATVYLKNASDAAAMTEVWRQRWPKDPPTRTTISAGLVSEAALIEIAVIAVPEGGERKVITPAGWSTANPYSYAIQSGDTLFMSGLVSRGAKDNQPVEGDVTTQMNTIFANAEELLKAAGFSMADVVANRVYLTDVAAFGEMNKAYIPHYPTNPPARATVVVGLPGPTYKVEVTMTAVKGAKEVITTPAADGTPGKPSPTLSSAIKVGKRLYLSGLLGNNADNKGNAEAQTKEAMTRIERTLKAAGFEWTDLVDAVVYITDVANFQPMNNGYRPAIVKDFPARATVRTGLVGADGLVEIMFVASK
;
A
#
# COMPACT_ATOMS: atom_id res chain seq x y z
N MET A 1 59.76 45.68 24.99
CA MET A 1 59.26 44.92 23.86
C MET A 1 58.16 43.95 24.34
N ARG A 2 56.87 44.26 24.05
CA ARG A 2 55.73 43.43 24.44
C ARG A 2 55.32 42.63 23.18
N GLY A 3 55.53 41.33 23.22
CA GLY A 3 55.09 40.44 22.16
C GLY A 3 53.60 40.13 22.29
N TYR A 4 52.80 40.38 21.25
CA TYR A 4 51.40 39.94 21.10
C TYR A 4 51.37 38.53 20.51
N VAL A 5 50.79 37.59 21.26
CA VAL A 5 50.48 36.24 20.78
C VAL A 5 49.07 36.31 20.21
N THR A 6 48.95 36.14 18.88
CA THR A 6 47.68 36.08 18.21
C THR A 6 47.21 34.63 18.21
N ALA A 7 46.15 34.34 18.95
CA ALA A 7 45.49 33.02 18.95
C ALA A 7 44.59 32.92 17.69
N VAL A 8 44.90 31.98 16.80
CA VAL A 8 44.05 31.60 15.68
C VAL A 8 43.06 30.56 16.18
N VAL A 9 41.80 30.97 16.28
CA VAL A 9 40.69 30.02 16.53
C VAL A 9 40.27 29.38 15.23
N LEU A 10 40.63 28.12 15.01
CA LEU A 10 40.07 27.30 13.93
C LEU A 10 38.66 26.86 14.32
N SER A 11 37.64 27.48 13.74
CA SER A 11 36.27 26.99 13.82
C SER A 11 36.12 25.82 12.83
N VAL A 12 36.07 24.59 13.36
CA VAL A 12 35.66 23.40 12.60
C VAL A 12 34.14 23.48 12.40
N ALA A 13 33.73 23.89 11.22
CA ALA A 13 32.34 23.76 10.78
C ALA A 13 32.08 22.27 10.56
N CYS A 14 31.43 21.57 11.50
CA CYS A 14 30.82 20.30 11.24
C CYS A 14 29.71 20.49 10.22
N LEU A 15 30.01 20.27 8.95
CA LEU A 15 29.02 20.03 7.93
C LEU A 15 28.32 18.72 8.32
N GLY A 16 27.17 18.83 8.97
CA GLY A 16 26.25 17.72 9.15
C GLY A 16 25.79 17.26 7.78
N VAL A 17 26.47 16.25 7.25
CA VAL A 17 25.93 15.47 6.14
C VAL A 17 24.67 14.83 6.68
N SER A 18 23.50 15.37 6.31
CA SER A 18 22.24 14.70 6.51
C SER A 18 22.30 13.40 5.70
N VAL A 19 22.44 12.27 6.38
CA VAL A 19 22.29 10.93 5.79
C VAL A 19 20.82 10.77 5.47
N GLN A 20 20.37 11.45 4.42
CA GLN A 20 19.08 11.29 3.81
C GLN A 20 19.18 10.04 2.93
N GLY A 21 18.57 8.92 3.36
CA GLY A 21 18.39 7.79 2.48
C GLY A 21 18.64 6.38 3.02
N GLN A 22 19.15 6.21 4.24
CA GLN A 22 19.37 4.86 4.76
C GLN A 22 18.06 4.27 5.30
N ARG A 23 17.67 3.06 4.80
CA ARG A 23 16.53 2.30 5.33
C ARG A 23 16.71 2.05 6.82
N GLN A 24 15.72 2.43 7.63
CA GLN A 24 15.69 2.23 9.07
C GLN A 24 14.51 1.35 9.44
N VAL A 25 14.77 0.31 10.21
CA VAL A 25 13.76 -0.64 10.70
C VAL A 25 13.42 -0.33 12.14
N ILE A 26 12.14 -0.23 12.45
CA ILE A 26 11.59 -0.17 13.79
C ILE A 26 11.07 -1.56 14.12
N PRO A 27 11.69 -2.30 15.06
CA PRO A 27 11.34 -3.68 15.33
C PRO A 27 9.89 -3.86 15.76
N GLY A 28 9.27 -4.95 15.33
CA GLY A 28 7.96 -5.38 15.83
C GLY A 28 8.08 -6.08 17.19
N GLY A 29 7.03 -6.02 17.99
CA GLY A 29 6.96 -6.61 19.34
C GLY A 29 6.60 -8.10 19.38
N GLY A 30 6.42 -8.78 18.26
CA GLY A 30 5.91 -10.15 18.19
C GLY A 30 6.80 -11.14 17.43
N GLN A 31 6.32 -12.38 17.32
CA GLN A 31 7.01 -13.43 16.56
C GLN A 31 6.69 -13.42 15.05
N ALA A 32 5.73 -12.59 14.61
CA ALA A 32 5.38 -12.48 13.20
C ALA A 32 6.56 -11.89 12.40
N PRO A 33 6.81 -12.37 11.16
CA PRO A 33 7.89 -11.85 10.32
C PRO A 33 7.49 -10.51 9.68
N LEU A 34 7.46 -9.46 10.50
CA LEU A 34 7.18 -8.08 10.14
C LEU A 34 7.90 -7.13 11.12
N SER A 35 8.17 -5.92 10.68
CA SER A 35 8.64 -4.82 11.52
C SER A 35 7.47 -3.93 11.93
N ALA A 36 7.54 -3.23 13.07
CA ALA A 36 6.48 -2.29 13.44
C ALA A 36 6.37 -1.17 12.40
N ALA A 37 7.52 -0.68 11.92
CA ALA A 37 7.59 0.26 10.82
C ALA A 37 8.94 0.15 10.09
N VAL A 38 8.98 0.64 8.84
CA VAL A 38 10.20 0.82 8.07
C VAL A 38 10.21 2.23 7.49
N LYS A 39 11.29 2.96 7.72
CA LYS A 39 11.53 4.29 7.15
C LYS A 39 12.53 4.19 6.00
N ALA A 40 12.20 4.72 4.84
CA ALA A 40 13.07 4.79 3.67
C ALA A 40 12.60 5.90 2.72
N ASP A 41 13.54 6.55 2.05
CA ASP A 41 13.29 7.54 0.99
C ASP A 41 12.17 8.55 1.32
N GLY A 42 12.24 9.13 2.53
CA GLY A 42 11.28 10.16 2.99
C GLY A 42 9.89 9.65 3.38
N LEU A 43 9.65 8.34 3.37
CA LEU A 43 8.40 7.71 3.77
C LEU A 43 8.60 6.77 4.97
N ILE A 44 7.55 6.56 5.73
CA ILE A 44 7.47 5.60 6.84
C ILE A 44 6.29 4.68 6.57
N TYR A 45 6.57 3.40 6.41
CA TYR A 45 5.59 2.35 6.21
C TYR A 45 5.34 1.67 7.56
N VAL A 46 4.11 1.63 8.02
CA VAL A 46 3.72 1.06 9.32
C VAL A 46 2.86 -0.16 9.10
N SER A 47 3.23 -1.27 9.72
CA SER A 47 2.50 -2.54 9.62
C SER A 47 1.05 -2.41 10.06
N GLY A 48 0.22 -3.30 9.55
CA GLY A 48 -1.14 -3.48 10.02
C GLY A 48 -1.16 -3.70 11.53
N ALA A 49 -1.90 -2.83 12.22
CA ALA A 49 -2.15 -2.95 13.65
C ALA A 49 -3.56 -3.47 13.89
N LEU A 50 -3.69 -4.41 14.83
CA LEU A 50 -4.96 -4.94 15.30
C LEU A 50 -4.91 -5.08 16.82
N ILE A 51 -6.02 -4.72 17.49
CA ILE A 51 -6.21 -4.80 18.95
C ILE A 51 -7.51 -5.56 19.21
N PRO A 52 -7.47 -6.88 19.35
CA PRO A 52 -8.66 -7.73 19.38
C PRO A 52 -9.35 -7.70 20.75
N LYS A 53 -9.73 -6.52 21.24
CA LYS A 53 -10.37 -6.32 22.55
C LYS A 53 -11.46 -5.24 22.48
N GLY A 54 -12.66 -5.60 22.88
CA GLY A 54 -13.81 -4.70 22.93
C GLY A 54 -14.58 -4.66 21.60
N ASP A 55 -15.46 -3.68 21.47
CA ASP A 55 -16.26 -3.43 20.27
C ASP A 55 -15.46 -2.69 19.19
N ILE A 56 -16.09 -2.44 18.04
CA ILE A 56 -15.43 -1.78 16.90
C ILE A 56 -14.90 -0.39 17.26
N THR A 57 -15.61 0.37 18.09
CA THR A 57 -15.19 1.71 18.55
C THR A 57 -13.91 1.60 19.38
N GLN A 58 -13.90 0.70 20.37
CA GLN A 58 -12.75 0.47 21.24
C GLN A 58 -11.54 -0.08 20.47
N GLN A 59 -11.78 -1.02 19.55
CA GLN A 59 -10.72 -1.56 18.70
C GLN A 59 -10.15 -0.50 17.78
N THR A 60 -10.98 0.34 17.15
CA THR A 60 -10.52 1.44 16.28
C THR A 60 -9.65 2.44 17.05
N MET A 61 -10.08 2.83 18.26
CA MET A 61 -9.28 3.71 19.13
C MET A 61 -7.91 3.07 19.45
N GLY A 62 -7.92 1.82 19.94
CA GLY A 62 -6.69 1.12 20.30
C GLY A 62 -5.73 0.90 19.12
N VAL A 63 -6.26 0.59 17.94
CA VAL A 63 -5.47 0.45 16.71
C VAL A 63 -4.81 1.78 16.33
N ILE A 64 -5.55 2.89 16.34
CA ILE A 64 -4.99 4.21 16.00
C ILE A 64 -3.93 4.64 17.04
N ASP A 65 -4.15 4.36 18.33
CA ASP A 65 -3.16 4.62 19.38
C ASP A 65 -1.88 3.79 19.17
N SER A 66 -2.00 2.52 18.80
CA SER A 66 -0.87 1.64 18.47
C SER A 66 -0.07 2.16 17.25
N LEU A 67 -0.78 2.59 16.20
CA LEU A 67 -0.15 3.24 15.04
C LEU A 67 0.59 4.51 15.45
N GLY A 68 -0.01 5.34 16.31
CA GLY A 68 0.63 6.54 16.86
C GLY A 68 1.93 6.25 17.60
N ALA A 69 1.98 5.16 18.37
CA ALA A 69 3.19 4.72 19.06
C ALA A 69 4.28 4.27 18.06
N SER A 70 3.92 3.49 17.03
CA SER A 70 4.86 3.07 15.99
C SER A 70 5.39 4.25 15.17
N LEU A 71 4.53 5.20 14.82
CA LEU A 71 4.91 6.44 14.13
C LEU A 71 5.87 7.27 14.97
N LYS A 72 5.60 7.43 16.27
CA LYS A 72 6.48 8.15 17.19
C LYS A 72 7.86 7.51 17.28
N ALA A 73 7.93 6.17 17.36
CA ALA A 73 9.19 5.43 17.35
C ALA A 73 9.96 5.61 16.02
N ALA A 74 9.25 5.85 14.91
CA ALA A 74 9.83 6.13 13.60
C ALA A 74 10.14 7.60 13.33
N GLY A 75 9.91 8.51 14.30
CA GLY A 75 10.12 9.96 14.16
C GLY A 75 9.03 10.67 13.35
N SER A 76 7.77 10.30 13.61
CA SER A 76 6.56 10.86 12.96
C SER A 76 5.40 10.94 13.95
N SER A 77 4.22 11.29 13.46
CA SER A 77 2.98 11.37 14.24
C SER A 77 1.76 11.02 13.37
N LEU A 78 0.59 10.87 14.00
CA LEU A 78 -0.67 10.65 13.28
C LEU A 78 -1.00 11.79 12.30
N ASN A 79 -0.59 13.01 12.57
CA ASN A 79 -0.82 14.16 11.68
C ASN A 79 -0.03 14.07 10.37
N ASN A 80 1.03 13.28 10.36
CA ASN A 80 1.91 13.09 9.21
C ASN A 80 1.52 11.88 8.35
N VAL A 81 0.42 11.18 8.68
CA VAL A 81 -0.09 10.08 7.86
C VAL A 81 -0.60 10.60 6.53
N VAL A 82 -0.09 10.04 5.44
CA VAL A 82 -0.47 10.38 4.06
C VAL A 82 -1.45 9.38 3.47
N ALA A 83 -1.34 8.10 3.83
CA ALA A 83 -2.24 7.06 3.34
C ALA A 83 -2.57 6.04 4.43
N ALA A 84 -3.80 5.56 4.43
CA ALA A 84 -4.27 4.49 5.31
C ALA A 84 -5.08 3.46 4.53
N THR A 85 -4.85 2.18 4.83
CA THR A 85 -5.71 1.08 4.41
C THR A 85 -6.39 0.50 5.64
N VAL A 86 -7.72 0.50 5.63
CA VAL A 86 -8.58 0.01 6.70
C VAL A 86 -9.22 -1.29 6.24
N TYR A 87 -8.99 -2.35 6.98
CA TYR A 87 -9.58 -3.66 6.78
C TYR A 87 -10.60 -3.89 7.89
N LEU A 88 -11.88 -3.96 7.54
CA LEU A 88 -12.97 -4.25 8.47
C LEU A 88 -13.38 -5.71 8.34
N LYS A 89 -13.61 -6.39 9.46
CA LYS A 89 -14.21 -7.73 9.44
C LYS A 89 -15.62 -7.70 8.87
N ASN A 90 -16.40 -6.68 9.23
CA ASN A 90 -17.77 -6.48 8.76
C ASN A 90 -17.94 -5.09 8.14
N ALA A 91 -18.55 -5.01 6.96
CA ALA A 91 -18.82 -3.73 6.31
C ALA A 91 -19.76 -2.82 7.14
N SER A 92 -20.64 -3.41 7.95
CA SER A 92 -21.55 -2.69 8.86
C SER A 92 -20.83 -1.86 9.92
N ASP A 93 -19.57 -2.18 10.24
CA ASP A 93 -18.78 -1.47 11.24
C ASP A 93 -18.19 -0.14 10.70
N ALA A 94 -18.33 0.13 9.41
CA ALA A 94 -17.72 1.29 8.75
C ALA A 94 -18.22 2.63 9.32
N ALA A 95 -19.47 2.74 9.73
CA ALA A 95 -20.02 3.98 10.31
C ALA A 95 -19.40 4.28 11.68
N ALA A 96 -19.36 3.29 12.59
CA ALA A 96 -18.81 3.45 13.93
C ALA A 96 -17.28 3.69 13.89
N MET A 97 -16.56 2.98 13.01
CA MET A 97 -15.15 3.23 12.74
C MET A 97 -14.92 4.66 12.24
N THR A 98 -15.76 5.14 11.31
CA THR A 98 -15.62 6.50 10.73
C THR A 98 -15.85 7.59 11.78
N GLU A 99 -16.70 7.38 12.77
CA GLU A 99 -16.90 8.34 13.85
C GLU A 99 -15.61 8.51 14.69
N VAL A 100 -14.96 7.42 15.06
CA VAL A 100 -13.65 7.47 15.74
C VAL A 100 -12.59 8.13 14.85
N TRP A 101 -12.60 7.81 13.54
CA TRP A 101 -11.68 8.38 12.58
C TRP A 101 -11.79 9.92 12.52
N ARG A 102 -13.01 10.48 12.47
CA ARG A 102 -13.26 11.95 12.49
C ARG A 102 -12.71 12.62 13.75
N GLN A 103 -12.81 11.95 14.89
CA GLN A 103 -12.27 12.47 16.16
C GLN A 103 -10.73 12.51 16.15
N ARG A 104 -10.08 11.55 15.51
CA ARG A 104 -8.62 11.46 15.44
C ARG A 104 -8.02 12.39 14.37
N TRP A 105 -8.73 12.61 13.27
CA TRP A 105 -8.34 13.51 12.20
C TRP A 105 -9.48 14.51 11.89
N PRO A 106 -9.69 15.52 12.77
CA PRO A 106 -10.77 16.50 12.56
C PRO A 106 -10.51 17.46 11.39
N LYS A 107 -9.24 17.58 10.97
CA LYS A 107 -8.79 18.43 9.87
C LYS A 107 -7.79 17.68 9.02
N ASP A 108 -7.89 17.86 7.71
CA ASP A 108 -6.96 17.31 6.72
C ASP A 108 -6.67 15.81 6.96
N PRO A 109 -7.70 14.92 7.03
CA PRO A 109 -7.49 13.51 7.31
C PRO A 109 -6.62 12.86 6.24
N PRO A 110 -5.95 11.72 6.53
CA PRO A 110 -5.19 10.98 5.52
C PRO A 110 -6.10 10.47 4.39
N THR A 111 -5.52 10.08 3.26
CA THR A 111 -6.24 9.27 2.28
C THR A 111 -6.63 7.94 2.91
N ARG A 112 -7.76 7.37 2.50
CA ARG A 112 -8.28 6.14 3.09
C ARG A 112 -8.87 5.20 2.04
N THR A 113 -8.43 3.97 2.05
CA THR A 113 -9.07 2.83 1.41
C THR A 113 -9.75 2.02 2.49
N THR A 114 -11.03 1.66 2.33
CA THR A 114 -11.75 0.86 3.33
C THR A 114 -12.42 -0.32 2.67
N ILE A 115 -11.99 -1.52 3.02
CA ILE A 115 -12.53 -2.78 2.49
C ILE A 115 -12.95 -3.71 3.64
N SER A 116 -13.87 -4.64 3.34
CA SER A 116 -14.19 -5.74 4.26
C SER A 116 -13.40 -6.97 3.88
N ALA A 117 -12.61 -7.47 4.82
CA ALA A 117 -11.75 -8.64 4.66
C ALA A 117 -11.71 -9.44 5.97
N GLY A 118 -11.45 -10.73 5.89
CA GLY A 118 -11.17 -11.52 7.08
C GLY A 118 -9.83 -11.12 7.70
N LEU A 119 -9.75 -11.10 9.02
CA LEU A 119 -8.53 -10.77 9.76
C LEU A 119 -7.89 -12.04 10.32
N VAL A 120 -6.57 -12.00 10.53
CA VAL A 120 -5.81 -13.16 11.03
C VAL A 120 -6.10 -13.52 12.50
N SER A 121 -6.80 -12.66 13.21
CA SER A 121 -7.34 -12.90 14.57
C SER A 121 -8.85 -12.90 14.52
N GLU A 122 -9.48 -13.95 15.03
CA GLU A 122 -10.95 -14.05 15.06
C GLU A 122 -11.62 -12.95 15.89
N ALA A 123 -11.00 -12.50 16.97
CA ALA A 123 -11.52 -11.45 17.84
C ALA A 123 -11.29 -10.04 17.28
N ALA A 124 -10.46 -9.88 16.24
CA ALA A 124 -10.25 -8.60 15.61
C ALA A 124 -11.43 -8.22 14.70
N LEU A 125 -11.88 -6.98 14.82
CA LEU A 125 -12.91 -6.36 13.98
C LEU A 125 -12.33 -5.39 12.95
N ILE A 126 -11.10 -4.92 13.18
CA ILE A 126 -10.42 -3.94 12.35
C ILE A 126 -8.91 -4.16 12.37
N GLU A 127 -8.27 -3.97 11.22
CA GLU A 127 -6.83 -3.79 11.05
C GLU A 127 -6.59 -2.51 10.25
N ILE A 128 -5.59 -1.71 10.62
CA ILE A 128 -5.22 -0.49 9.87
C ILE A 128 -3.71 -0.49 9.62
N ALA A 129 -3.30 -0.33 8.38
CA ALA A 129 -1.93 -0.07 7.96
C ALA A 129 -1.82 1.37 7.44
N VAL A 130 -0.69 2.05 7.68
CA VAL A 130 -0.51 3.44 7.26
C VAL A 130 0.85 3.70 6.63
N ILE A 131 0.88 4.71 5.75
CA ILE A 131 2.10 5.35 5.26
C ILE A 131 2.10 6.78 5.78
N ALA A 132 3.25 7.24 6.29
CA ALA A 132 3.42 8.58 6.82
C ALA A 132 4.71 9.22 6.27
N VAL A 133 4.82 10.53 6.43
CA VAL A 133 6.07 11.25 6.26
C VAL A 133 6.74 11.44 7.63
N PRO A 134 8.07 11.60 7.70
CA PRO A 134 8.75 12.02 8.92
C PRO A 134 8.23 13.37 9.43
N GLU A 135 8.51 13.70 10.68
CA GLU A 135 8.20 15.03 11.21
C GLU A 135 8.83 16.12 10.34
N GLY A 136 8.03 17.15 9.99
CA GLY A 136 8.43 18.21 9.06
C GLY A 136 8.43 17.80 7.57
N GLY A 137 8.04 16.57 7.23
CA GLY A 137 7.88 16.12 5.85
C GLY A 137 6.71 16.81 5.13
N GLU A 138 6.84 16.98 3.82
CA GLU A 138 5.80 17.62 3.00
C GLU A 138 4.53 16.76 2.97
N ARG A 139 3.38 17.38 3.20
CA ARG A 139 2.06 16.77 3.17
C ARG A 139 1.05 17.79 2.62
N LYS A 140 0.69 17.65 1.35
CA LYS A 140 -0.22 18.56 0.65
C LYS A 140 -1.50 17.83 0.29
N VAL A 141 -2.61 18.25 0.87
CA VAL A 141 -3.95 17.74 0.52
C VAL A 141 -4.37 18.27 -0.86
N ILE A 142 -4.86 17.38 -1.70
CA ILE A 142 -5.34 17.70 -3.04
C ILE A 142 -6.85 17.42 -3.09
N THR A 143 -7.62 18.47 -3.43
CA THR A 143 -9.05 18.39 -3.70
C THR A 143 -9.33 19.18 -4.97
N PRO A 144 -9.82 18.57 -6.05
CA PRO A 144 -10.17 19.30 -7.26
C PRO A 144 -11.26 20.33 -7.00
N ALA A 145 -11.27 21.41 -7.77
CA ALA A 145 -12.26 22.48 -7.61
C ALA A 145 -13.69 21.96 -7.82
N GLY A 146 -14.56 22.28 -6.88
CA GLY A 146 -15.96 21.90 -6.94
C GLY A 146 -16.29 20.47 -6.47
N TRP A 147 -15.27 19.71 -6.02
CA TRP A 147 -15.50 18.40 -5.40
C TRP A 147 -16.05 18.55 -3.98
N SER A 148 -16.88 17.59 -3.57
CA SER A 148 -17.42 17.53 -2.20
C SER A 148 -16.31 17.44 -1.16
N THR A 149 -16.40 18.21 -0.07
CA THR A 149 -15.47 18.15 1.07
C THR A 149 -16.05 17.42 2.27
N ALA A 150 -17.20 16.78 2.12
CA ALA A 150 -17.90 16.10 3.22
C ALA A 150 -17.28 14.74 3.63
N ASN A 151 -16.30 14.24 2.89
CA ASN A 151 -15.68 12.94 3.16
C ASN A 151 -14.82 13.00 4.43
N PRO A 152 -14.79 11.89 5.20
CA PRO A 152 -13.92 11.76 6.36
C PRO A 152 -12.46 11.37 5.99
N TYR A 153 -12.04 11.64 4.76
CA TYR A 153 -10.70 11.37 4.22
C TYR A 153 -10.38 12.41 3.15
N SER A 154 -9.10 12.63 2.89
CA SER A 154 -8.63 13.41 1.77
C SER A 154 -8.67 12.56 0.50
N TYR A 155 -9.11 13.12 -0.64
CA TYR A 155 -9.14 12.39 -1.91
C TYR A 155 -7.74 11.98 -2.37
N ALA A 156 -6.78 12.89 -2.25
CA ALA A 156 -5.39 12.59 -2.48
C ALA A 156 -4.48 13.44 -1.59
N ILE A 157 -3.28 12.94 -1.30
CA ILE A 157 -2.23 13.65 -0.59
C ILE A 157 -0.93 13.50 -1.38
N GLN A 158 -0.31 14.64 -1.69
CA GLN A 158 1.01 14.69 -2.29
C GLN A 158 2.08 14.85 -1.22
N SER A 159 3.15 14.09 -1.35
CA SER A 159 4.39 14.22 -0.58
C SER A 159 5.57 14.11 -1.54
N GLY A 160 6.26 15.23 -1.74
CA GLY A 160 7.35 15.31 -2.70
C GLY A 160 6.90 14.89 -4.11
N ASP A 161 7.53 13.89 -4.64
CA ASP A 161 7.26 13.30 -5.98
C ASP A 161 6.08 12.32 -6.00
N THR A 162 5.50 11.97 -4.85
CA THR A 162 4.51 10.90 -4.71
C THR A 162 3.12 11.45 -4.41
N LEU A 163 2.12 10.94 -5.12
CA LEU A 163 0.71 11.18 -4.87
C LEU A 163 0.05 9.88 -4.38
N PHE A 164 -0.50 9.92 -3.17
CA PHE A 164 -1.33 8.87 -2.59
C PHE A 164 -2.78 9.23 -2.80
N MET A 165 -3.57 8.32 -3.35
CA MET A 165 -5.01 8.52 -3.57
C MET A 165 -5.80 7.62 -2.64
N SER A 166 -6.96 8.10 -2.17
CA SER A 166 -7.94 7.25 -1.48
C SER A 166 -8.46 6.16 -2.40
N GLY A 167 -9.02 5.11 -1.83
CA GLY A 167 -9.81 4.16 -2.60
C GLY A 167 -10.96 4.88 -3.29
N LEU A 168 -10.97 4.80 -4.62
CA LEU A 168 -12.01 5.40 -5.45
C LEU A 168 -13.06 4.33 -5.77
N VAL A 169 -14.30 4.64 -5.42
CA VAL A 169 -15.49 3.90 -5.82
C VAL A 169 -16.28 4.71 -6.86
N SER A 170 -17.23 4.06 -7.53
CA SER A 170 -18.09 4.72 -8.52
C SER A 170 -19.04 5.73 -7.84
N ARG A 171 -18.59 6.98 -7.77
CA ARG A 171 -19.28 8.07 -7.08
C ARG A 171 -19.11 9.38 -7.84
N GLY A 172 -20.17 10.17 -7.91
CA GLY A 172 -20.11 11.53 -8.42
C GLY A 172 -19.18 12.39 -7.56
N ALA A 173 -18.20 13.02 -8.18
CA ALA A 173 -17.18 13.79 -7.48
C ALA A 173 -17.75 15.06 -6.80
N LYS A 174 -18.77 15.69 -7.39
CA LYS A 174 -19.35 16.93 -6.90
C LYS A 174 -20.42 16.74 -5.83
N ASP A 175 -21.29 15.76 -6.01
CA ASP A 175 -22.43 15.50 -5.14
C ASP A 175 -22.19 14.36 -4.15
N ASN A 176 -21.09 13.60 -4.35
CA ASN A 176 -20.70 12.47 -3.53
C ASN A 176 -21.75 11.33 -3.54
N GLN A 177 -22.62 11.26 -4.56
CA GLN A 177 -23.65 10.23 -4.70
C GLN A 177 -23.10 9.01 -5.44
N PRO A 178 -23.52 7.78 -5.09
CA PRO A 178 -23.18 6.59 -5.84
C PRO A 178 -23.62 6.70 -7.32
N VAL A 179 -22.75 6.30 -8.23
CA VAL A 179 -23.09 6.09 -9.64
C VAL A 179 -23.21 4.58 -9.85
N GLU A 180 -24.45 4.13 -9.95
CA GLU A 180 -24.77 2.71 -10.12
C GLU A 180 -24.47 2.23 -11.55
N GLY A 181 -24.42 0.95 -11.75
CA GLY A 181 -24.20 0.32 -13.04
C GLY A 181 -23.45 -1.00 -12.94
N ASP A 182 -23.05 -1.53 -14.09
CA ASP A 182 -22.15 -2.68 -14.19
C ASP A 182 -20.70 -2.29 -13.82
N VAL A 183 -19.80 -3.26 -13.83
CA VAL A 183 -18.38 -3.02 -13.48
C VAL A 183 -17.71 -2.07 -14.46
N THR A 184 -18.07 -2.14 -15.75
CA THR A 184 -17.55 -1.23 -16.78
C THR A 184 -17.93 0.22 -16.49
N THR A 185 -19.21 0.46 -16.20
CA THR A 185 -19.71 1.81 -15.83
C THR A 185 -19.01 2.34 -14.57
N GLN A 186 -18.87 1.50 -13.55
CA GLN A 186 -18.20 1.87 -12.31
C GLN A 186 -16.71 2.15 -12.52
N MET A 187 -16.01 1.34 -13.30
CA MET A 187 -14.60 1.57 -13.64
C MET A 187 -14.39 2.88 -14.41
N ASN A 188 -15.24 3.17 -15.40
CA ASN A 188 -15.17 4.42 -16.15
C ASN A 188 -15.34 5.65 -15.24
N THR A 189 -16.29 5.59 -14.29
CA THR A 189 -16.47 6.66 -13.28
C THR A 189 -15.23 6.82 -12.39
N ILE A 190 -14.68 5.71 -11.91
CA ILE A 190 -13.47 5.71 -11.07
C ILE A 190 -12.29 6.34 -11.82
N PHE A 191 -12.07 5.95 -13.08
CA PHE A 191 -10.96 6.49 -13.87
C PHE A 191 -11.15 7.95 -14.25
N ALA A 192 -12.36 8.39 -14.57
CA ALA A 192 -12.64 9.81 -14.80
C ALA A 192 -12.32 10.65 -13.55
N ASN A 193 -12.71 10.18 -12.37
CA ASN A 193 -12.38 10.82 -11.10
C ASN A 193 -10.86 10.79 -10.83
N ALA A 194 -10.18 9.68 -11.13
CA ALA A 194 -8.74 9.55 -10.96
C ALA A 194 -7.97 10.54 -11.86
N GLU A 195 -8.36 10.68 -13.12
CA GLU A 195 -7.74 11.62 -14.07
C GLU A 195 -7.89 13.08 -13.60
N GLU A 196 -9.07 13.45 -13.07
CA GLU A 196 -9.30 14.78 -12.52
C GLU A 196 -8.45 15.06 -11.27
N LEU A 197 -8.33 14.07 -10.36
CA LEU A 197 -7.46 14.14 -9.18
C LEU A 197 -5.97 14.27 -9.55
N LEU A 198 -5.51 13.41 -10.45
CA LEU A 198 -4.14 13.44 -10.95
C LEU A 198 -3.82 14.80 -11.57
N LYS A 199 -4.70 15.30 -12.44
CA LYS A 199 -4.54 16.62 -13.06
C LYS A 199 -4.48 17.76 -12.04
N ALA A 200 -5.34 17.73 -11.01
CA ALA A 200 -5.33 18.73 -9.94
C ALA A 200 -4.04 18.74 -9.13
N ALA A 201 -3.37 17.58 -9.02
CA ALA A 201 -2.06 17.43 -8.39
C ALA A 201 -0.87 17.69 -9.35
N GLY A 202 -1.13 17.94 -10.64
CA GLY A 202 -0.07 18.07 -11.65
C GLY A 202 0.51 16.74 -12.13
N PHE A 203 -0.24 15.65 -11.94
CA PHE A 203 0.10 14.30 -12.40
C PHE A 203 -0.77 13.87 -13.59
N SER A 204 -0.50 12.70 -14.13
CA SER A 204 -1.26 12.06 -15.19
C SER A 204 -1.37 10.56 -14.95
N MET A 205 -2.19 9.84 -15.72
CA MET A 205 -2.26 8.39 -15.69
C MET A 205 -0.91 7.71 -15.98
N ALA A 206 -0.05 8.35 -16.78
CA ALA A 206 1.29 7.86 -17.05
C ALA A 206 2.20 7.84 -15.80
N ASP A 207 1.91 8.65 -14.79
CA ASP A 207 2.65 8.69 -13.52
C ASP A 207 2.21 7.60 -12.52
N VAL A 208 1.09 6.90 -12.77
CA VAL A 208 0.61 5.84 -11.87
C VAL A 208 1.58 4.66 -11.90
N VAL A 209 2.06 4.26 -10.72
CA VAL A 209 3.06 3.18 -10.54
C VAL A 209 2.47 1.92 -9.93
N ALA A 210 1.41 2.05 -9.11
CA ALA A 210 0.78 0.91 -8.45
C ALA A 210 -0.73 1.11 -8.32
N ASN A 211 -1.49 0.03 -8.55
CA ASN A 211 -2.92 -0.06 -8.31
C ASN A 211 -3.26 -1.26 -7.41
N ARG A 212 -4.19 -1.07 -6.48
CA ARG A 212 -4.90 -2.15 -5.81
C ARG A 212 -6.35 -2.10 -6.26
N VAL A 213 -6.81 -3.17 -6.86
CA VAL A 213 -8.19 -3.32 -7.37
C VAL A 213 -8.93 -4.29 -6.47
N TYR A 214 -10.06 -3.86 -5.95
CA TYR A 214 -10.92 -4.61 -5.05
C TYR A 214 -12.25 -4.87 -5.74
N LEU A 215 -12.56 -6.14 -5.98
CA LEU A 215 -13.81 -6.59 -6.60
C LEU A 215 -14.72 -7.22 -5.54
N THR A 216 -16.02 -7.11 -5.70
CA THR A 216 -16.98 -7.83 -4.85
C THR A 216 -17.28 -9.23 -5.35
N ASP A 217 -16.98 -9.51 -6.62
CA ASP A 217 -17.21 -10.80 -7.26
C ASP A 217 -16.07 -11.13 -8.25
N VAL A 218 -15.52 -12.32 -8.16
CA VAL A 218 -14.45 -12.81 -9.05
C VAL A 218 -14.94 -12.92 -10.50
N ALA A 219 -16.23 -13.16 -10.73
CA ALA A 219 -16.81 -13.22 -12.07
C ALA A 219 -16.65 -11.91 -12.86
N ALA A 220 -16.56 -10.78 -12.16
CA ALA A 220 -16.35 -9.46 -12.74
C ALA A 220 -14.89 -9.20 -13.22
N PHE A 221 -13.94 -10.08 -12.93
CA PHE A 221 -12.52 -9.86 -13.24
C PHE A 221 -12.23 -9.63 -14.71
N GLY A 222 -12.90 -10.41 -15.60
CA GLY A 222 -12.75 -10.26 -17.05
C GLY A 222 -13.30 -8.93 -17.57
N GLU A 223 -14.47 -8.50 -17.08
CA GLU A 223 -15.10 -7.23 -17.43
C GLU A 223 -14.26 -6.05 -16.90
N MET A 224 -13.83 -6.12 -15.65
CA MET A 224 -12.95 -5.12 -15.05
C MET A 224 -11.66 -4.93 -15.87
N ASN A 225 -11.01 -6.02 -16.32
CA ASN A 225 -9.80 -5.90 -17.15
C ASN A 225 -10.08 -5.21 -18.50
N LYS A 226 -11.22 -5.48 -19.16
CA LYS A 226 -11.60 -4.80 -20.40
C LYS A 226 -11.76 -3.31 -20.21
N ALA A 227 -12.34 -2.87 -19.09
CA ALA A 227 -12.49 -1.46 -18.75
C ALA A 227 -11.17 -0.81 -18.29
N TYR A 228 -10.26 -1.58 -17.67
CA TYR A 228 -8.98 -1.10 -17.12
C TYR A 228 -7.92 -0.83 -18.22
N ILE A 229 -7.77 -1.76 -19.18
CA ILE A 229 -6.69 -1.73 -20.19
C ILE A 229 -6.62 -0.40 -20.98
N PRO A 230 -7.73 0.19 -21.45
CA PRO A 230 -7.67 1.44 -22.23
C PRO A 230 -7.05 2.63 -21.50
N HIS A 231 -7.07 2.64 -20.18
CA HIS A 231 -6.46 3.72 -19.37
C HIS A 231 -4.94 3.58 -19.25
N TYR A 232 -4.38 2.43 -19.60
CA TYR A 232 -2.94 2.14 -19.58
C TYR A 232 -2.51 1.48 -20.89
N PRO A 233 -2.54 2.23 -22.02
CA PRO A 233 -2.22 1.65 -23.34
C PRO A 233 -0.76 1.18 -23.46
N THR A 234 0.12 1.72 -22.62
CA THR A 234 1.52 1.32 -22.53
C THR A 234 1.96 1.31 -21.08
N ASN A 235 2.86 0.40 -20.72
CA ASN A 235 3.50 0.35 -19.41
C ASN A 235 2.49 0.41 -18.25
N PRO A 236 1.53 -0.53 -18.16
CA PRO A 236 0.56 -0.54 -17.08
C PRO A 236 1.26 -0.59 -15.73
N PRO A 237 0.66 -0.01 -14.66
CA PRO A 237 1.26 -0.02 -13.33
C PRO A 237 1.37 -1.45 -12.76
N ALA A 238 2.15 -1.60 -11.70
CA ALA A 238 2.06 -2.77 -10.84
C ALA A 238 0.63 -2.89 -10.30
N ARG A 239 0.08 -4.11 -10.16
CA ARG A 239 -1.30 -4.31 -9.72
C ARG A 239 -1.47 -5.58 -8.89
N ALA A 240 -2.26 -5.46 -7.82
CA ALA A 240 -2.92 -6.60 -7.18
C ALA A 240 -4.43 -6.48 -7.37
N THR A 241 -5.12 -7.61 -7.55
CA THR A 241 -6.59 -7.65 -7.68
C THR A 241 -7.13 -8.76 -6.78
N VAL A 242 -7.97 -8.40 -5.82
CA VAL A 242 -8.54 -9.33 -4.84
C VAL A 242 -10.05 -9.17 -4.71
N VAL A 243 -10.72 -10.18 -4.18
CA VAL A 243 -12.16 -10.19 -3.96
C VAL A 243 -12.45 -9.94 -2.48
N VAL A 244 -13.23 -8.89 -2.20
CA VAL A 244 -13.50 -8.37 -0.86
C VAL A 244 -14.94 -7.84 -0.75
N GLY A 245 -15.38 -7.52 0.46
CA GLY A 245 -16.57 -6.69 0.64
C GLY A 245 -16.21 -5.19 0.55
N LEU A 246 -17.13 -4.37 0.05
CA LEU A 246 -16.98 -2.92 0.00
C LEU A 246 -18.01 -2.24 0.91
N PRO A 247 -17.67 -1.12 1.57
CA PRO A 247 -18.62 -0.33 2.35
C PRO A 247 -19.60 0.39 1.42
N GLY A 248 -20.76 -0.20 1.20
CA GLY A 248 -21.82 0.31 0.34
C GLY A 248 -22.36 -0.77 -0.59
N PRO A 249 -23.67 -0.98 -0.62
CA PRO A 249 -24.27 -2.13 -1.30
C PRO A 249 -24.23 -2.03 -2.84
N THR A 250 -23.98 -0.84 -3.39
CA THR A 250 -24.01 -0.60 -4.85
C THR A 250 -22.64 -0.70 -5.50
N TYR A 251 -21.56 -0.64 -4.73
CA TYR A 251 -20.20 -0.70 -5.27
C TYR A 251 -19.77 -2.13 -5.59
N LYS A 252 -19.29 -2.33 -6.81
CA LYS A 252 -18.78 -3.61 -7.33
C LYS A 252 -17.26 -3.63 -7.41
N VAL A 253 -16.65 -2.44 -7.44
CA VAL A 253 -15.21 -2.25 -7.58
C VAL A 253 -14.75 -1.00 -6.86
N GLU A 254 -13.56 -1.08 -6.25
CA GLU A 254 -12.80 0.05 -5.70
C GLU A 254 -11.36 -0.02 -6.22
N VAL A 255 -10.76 1.13 -6.54
CA VAL A 255 -9.36 1.20 -6.99
C VAL A 255 -8.60 2.20 -6.16
N THR A 256 -7.50 1.75 -5.55
CA THR A 256 -6.52 2.62 -4.88
C THR A 256 -5.31 2.79 -5.79
N MET A 257 -4.88 4.03 -6.00
CA MET A 257 -3.77 4.37 -6.89
C MET A 257 -2.65 5.08 -6.14
N THR A 258 -1.40 4.77 -6.53
CA THR A 258 -0.21 5.55 -6.16
C THR A 258 0.45 6.02 -7.44
N ALA A 259 0.74 7.32 -7.53
CA ALA A 259 1.46 7.91 -8.65
C ALA A 259 2.77 8.53 -8.18
N VAL A 260 3.82 8.46 -9.01
CA VAL A 260 5.16 9.00 -8.71
C VAL A 260 5.71 9.71 -9.95
N LYS A 261 6.20 10.93 -9.75
CA LYS A 261 6.91 11.68 -10.80
C LYS A 261 8.29 11.10 -11.05
N GLY A 262 8.63 10.95 -12.31
CA GLY A 262 9.95 10.49 -12.73
C GLY A 262 9.89 9.52 -13.90
N ALA A 263 11.07 9.16 -14.38
CA ALA A 263 11.19 8.15 -15.43
C ALA A 263 10.82 6.76 -14.87
N LYS A 264 9.82 6.13 -15.49
CA LYS A 264 9.38 4.77 -15.15
C LYS A 264 10.20 3.75 -15.94
N GLU A 265 10.72 2.75 -15.23
CA GLU A 265 11.29 1.53 -15.78
C GLU A 265 10.34 0.36 -15.52
N VAL A 266 9.90 -0.30 -16.58
CA VAL A 266 9.04 -1.50 -16.49
C VAL A 266 9.90 -2.72 -16.32
N ILE A 267 9.64 -3.47 -15.27
CA ILE A 267 10.33 -4.72 -14.97
C ILE A 267 9.38 -5.89 -15.28
N THR A 268 9.85 -6.86 -16.03
CA THR A 268 9.18 -8.16 -16.21
C THR A 268 9.90 -9.23 -15.38
N THR A 269 9.16 -10.12 -14.75
CA THR A 269 9.74 -11.23 -13.97
C THR A 269 10.40 -12.22 -14.92
N PRO A 270 11.72 -12.45 -14.86
CA PRO A 270 12.37 -13.48 -15.68
C PRO A 270 11.85 -14.88 -15.34
N ALA A 271 11.84 -15.76 -16.31
CA ALA A 271 11.57 -17.18 -16.10
C ALA A 271 12.68 -17.85 -15.24
N ALA A 272 12.44 -19.08 -14.80
CA ALA A 272 13.41 -19.80 -13.95
C ALA A 272 14.76 -20.08 -14.65
N ASP A 273 14.75 -20.18 -15.97
CA ASP A 273 15.94 -20.37 -16.81
C ASP A 273 16.66 -19.05 -17.18
N GLY A 274 16.17 -17.91 -16.65
CA GLY A 274 16.69 -16.58 -16.94
C GLY A 274 16.14 -15.93 -18.21
N THR A 275 15.26 -16.59 -18.95
CA THR A 275 14.60 -16.00 -20.13
C THR A 275 13.80 -14.76 -19.70
N PRO A 276 13.88 -13.63 -20.45
CA PRO A 276 13.13 -12.43 -20.16
C PRO A 276 11.61 -12.70 -20.08
N GLY A 277 10.97 -12.12 -19.07
CA GLY A 277 9.52 -12.21 -18.91
C GLY A 277 8.79 -11.49 -20.05
N LYS A 278 7.54 -11.89 -20.30
CA LYS A 278 6.70 -11.25 -21.32
C LYS A 278 5.90 -10.10 -20.70
N PRO A 279 5.78 -8.95 -21.40
CA PRO A 279 4.86 -7.88 -21.01
C PRO A 279 3.41 -8.37 -20.96
N SER A 280 2.63 -7.80 -20.05
CA SER A 280 1.19 -8.03 -19.95
C SER A 280 0.44 -6.72 -20.21
N PRO A 281 -0.72 -6.74 -20.89
CA PRO A 281 -1.51 -5.52 -21.08
C PRO A 281 -2.23 -5.06 -19.81
N THR A 282 -2.30 -5.89 -18.78
CA THR A 282 -3.09 -5.62 -17.57
C THR A 282 -2.27 -5.15 -16.37
N LEU A 283 -0.98 -5.47 -16.35
CA LEU A 283 -0.06 -5.08 -15.26
C LEU A 283 1.40 -5.26 -15.69
N SER A 284 2.30 -4.50 -15.10
CA SER A 284 3.74 -4.78 -15.12
C SER A 284 4.11 -5.64 -13.92
N SER A 285 5.08 -6.55 -14.02
CA SER A 285 5.53 -7.33 -12.86
C SER A 285 6.03 -6.43 -11.74
N ALA A 286 6.76 -5.37 -12.11
CA ALA A 286 7.07 -4.26 -11.23
C ALA A 286 7.32 -2.96 -12.02
N ILE A 287 7.18 -1.82 -11.33
CA ILE A 287 7.53 -0.49 -11.83
C ILE A 287 8.60 0.09 -10.91
N LYS A 288 9.74 0.48 -11.50
CA LYS A 288 10.80 1.22 -10.81
C LYS A 288 10.74 2.70 -11.19
N VAL A 289 10.78 3.57 -10.18
CA VAL A 289 10.92 5.02 -10.34
C VAL A 289 11.91 5.53 -9.30
N GLY A 290 13.00 6.14 -9.75
CA GLY A 290 14.05 6.61 -8.85
C GLY A 290 14.60 5.47 -7.97
N LYS A 291 14.47 5.64 -6.66
CA LYS A 291 14.92 4.67 -5.66
C LYS A 291 13.87 3.62 -5.27
N ARG A 292 12.65 3.72 -5.78
CA ARG A 292 11.52 2.86 -5.37
C ARG A 292 11.14 1.86 -6.45
N LEU A 293 10.73 0.66 -6.00
CA LEU A 293 10.22 -0.41 -6.83
C LEU A 293 8.85 -0.85 -6.27
N TYR A 294 7.84 -0.82 -7.12
CA TYR A 294 6.48 -1.25 -6.83
C TYR A 294 6.24 -2.57 -7.53
N LEU A 295 6.10 -3.66 -6.78
CA LEU A 295 5.85 -4.99 -7.32
C LEU A 295 4.34 -5.26 -7.40
N SER A 296 3.91 -5.95 -8.44
CA SER A 296 2.55 -6.50 -8.53
C SER A 296 2.30 -7.58 -7.49
N GLY A 297 1.03 -7.84 -7.19
CA GLY A 297 0.62 -9.03 -6.47
C GLY A 297 1.07 -10.27 -7.23
N LEU A 298 1.77 -11.18 -6.55
CA LEU A 298 2.40 -12.34 -7.13
C LEU A 298 1.91 -13.60 -6.41
N LEU A 299 1.33 -14.53 -7.20
CA LEU A 299 0.94 -15.85 -6.75
C LEU A 299 2.06 -16.85 -7.05
N GLY A 300 2.17 -17.87 -6.22
CA GLY A 300 3.13 -18.95 -6.42
C GLY A 300 2.50 -20.29 -6.78
N ASN A 301 1.20 -20.32 -7.07
CA ASN A 301 0.52 -21.55 -7.40
C ASN A 301 1.02 -22.15 -8.75
N ASN A 302 1.12 -23.46 -8.77
CA ASN A 302 1.40 -24.29 -9.94
C ASN A 302 0.77 -25.70 -9.75
N ALA A 303 0.95 -26.61 -10.71
CA ALA A 303 0.37 -27.95 -10.64
C ALA A 303 0.88 -28.77 -9.44
N ASP A 304 2.14 -28.58 -9.04
CA ASP A 304 2.81 -29.41 -8.03
C ASP A 304 2.51 -28.96 -6.58
N ASN A 305 2.02 -27.72 -6.39
CA ASN A 305 1.80 -27.14 -5.05
C ASN A 305 0.34 -26.82 -4.76
N LYS A 306 -0.59 -27.38 -5.54
CA LYS A 306 -2.03 -27.18 -5.35
C LYS A 306 -2.45 -27.56 -3.92
N GLY A 307 -3.21 -26.67 -3.26
CA GLY A 307 -3.68 -26.88 -1.89
C GLY A 307 -2.63 -26.71 -0.79
N ASN A 308 -1.37 -26.31 -1.12
CA ASN A 308 -0.27 -26.16 -0.17
C ASN A 308 0.19 -24.69 -0.08
N ALA A 309 -0.32 -23.95 0.90
CA ALA A 309 -0.02 -22.53 1.07
C ALA A 309 1.47 -22.26 1.35
N GLU A 310 2.17 -23.12 2.09
CA GLU A 310 3.61 -22.95 2.34
C GLU A 310 4.42 -23.10 1.04
N ALA A 311 4.14 -24.13 0.24
CA ALA A 311 4.82 -24.35 -1.02
C ALA A 311 4.49 -23.24 -2.04
N GLN A 312 3.24 -22.76 -2.10
CA GLN A 312 2.87 -21.62 -2.93
C GLN A 312 3.59 -20.35 -2.49
N THR A 313 3.72 -20.11 -1.18
CA THR A 313 4.47 -18.95 -0.68
C THR A 313 5.94 -19.03 -1.07
N LYS A 314 6.61 -20.17 -0.90
CA LYS A 314 8.00 -20.36 -1.32
C LYS A 314 8.20 -20.07 -2.81
N GLU A 315 7.30 -20.56 -3.66
CA GLU A 315 7.36 -20.29 -5.10
C GLU A 315 7.09 -18.80 -5.41
N ALA A 316 6.10 -18.15 -4.75
CA ALA A 316 5.87 -16.73 -4.89
C ALA A 316 7.12 -15.93 -4.52
N MET A 317 7.76 -16.24 -3.39
CA MET A 317 9.00 -15.58 -2.96
C MET A 317 10.15 -15.80 -3.97
N THR A 318 10.26 -17.00 -4.55
CA THR A 318 11.25 -17.27 -5.62
C THR A 318 11.01 -16.40 -6.85
N ARG A 319 9.76 -16.22 -7.29
CA ARG A 319 9.41 -15.32 -8.40
C ARG A 319 9.69 -13.86 -8.07
N ILE A 320 9.36 -13.43 -6.85
CA ILE A 320 9.64 -12.08 -6.35
C ILE A 320 11.14 -11.82 -6.34
N GLU A 321 11.96 -12.76 -5.88
CA GLU A 321 13.43 -12.63 -5.90
C GLU A 321 13.98 -12.38 -7.30
N ARG A 322 13.47 -13.11 -8.31
CA ARG A 322 13.86 -12.87 -9.71
C ARG A 322 13.49 -11.47 -10.18
N THR A 323 12.31 -10.97 -9.77
CA THR A 323 11.86 -9.61 -10.10
C THR A 323 12.73 -8.55 -9.42
N LEU A 324 13.04 -8.74 -8.12
CA LEU A 324 13.94 -7.85 -7.37
C LEU A 324 15.32 -7.77 -8.05
N LYS A 325 15.93 -8.91 -8.34
CA LYS A 325 17.25 -9.00 -9.01
C LYS A 325 17.23 -8.34 -10.38
N ALA A 326 16.18 -8.54 -11.19
CA ALA A 326 16.03 -7.90 -12.49
C ALA A 326 15.94 -6.37 -12.40
N ALA A 327 15.38 -5.85 -11.32
CA ALA A 327 15.29 -4.41 -11.03
C ALA A 327 16.55 -3.85 -10.33
N GLY A 328 17.51 -4.70 -9.95
CA GLY A 328 18.69 -4.33 -9.17
C GLY A 328 18.40 -4.11 -7.68
N PHE A 329 17.39 -4.78 -7.12
CA PHE A 329 17.00 -4.73 -5.71
C PHE A 329 17.25 -6.07 -5.03
N GLU A 330 17.23 -6.04 -3.69
CA GLU A 330 17.45 -7.19 -2.82
C GLU A 330 16.33 -7.28 -1.74
N TRP A 331 16.29 -8.40 -1.01
CA TRP A 331 15.35 -8.58 0.10
C TRP A 331 15.48 -7.52 1.20
N THR A 332 16.68 -7.01 1.40
CA THR A 332 17.00 -5.96 2.38
C THR A 332 16.46 -4.57 1.98
N ASP A 333 16.03 -4.39 0.73
CA ASP A 333 15.43 -3.14 0.26
C ASP A 333 13.91 -3.09 0.48
N LEU A 334 13.26 -4.19 0.90
CA LEU A 334 11.82 -4.22 1.10
C LEU A 334 11.37 -3.30 2.24
N VAL A 335 10.35 -2.48 1.99
CA VAL A 335 9.82 -1.52 2.97
C VAL A 335 8.39 -1.79 3.37
N ASP A 336 7.55 -2.30 2.45
CA ASP A 336 6.13 -2.59 2.68
C ASP A 336 5.72 -3.91 2.03
N ALA A 337 4.78 -4.60 2.64
CA ALA A 337 4.19 -5.84 2.15
C ALA A 337 2.69 -5.88 2.44
N VAL A 338 1.90 -6.31 1.45
CA VAL A 338 0.53 -6.75 1.68
C VAL A 338 0.45 -8.22 1.27
N VAL A 339 -0.05 -9.04 2.18
CA VAL A 339 -0.23 -10.48 1.96
C VAL A 339 -1.73 -10.79 2.01
N TYR A 340 -2.23 -11.36 0.94
CA TYR A 340 -3.60 -11.83 0.82
C TYR A 340 -3.60 -13.37 0.92
N ILE A 341 -4.41 -13.92 1.81
CA ILE A 341 -4.60 -15.35 2.01
C ILE A 341 -6.06 -15.71 1.82
N THR A 342 -6.34 -16.88 1.27
CA THR A 342 -7.74 -17.30 1.03
C THR A 342 -8.42 -17.85 2.27
N ASP A 343 -7.66 -18.33 3.25
CA ASP A 343 -8.16 -18.85 4.52
C ASP A 343 -7.18 -18.47 5.64
N VAL A 344 -7.71 -18.18 6.85
CA VAL A 344 -6.88 -17.90 8.04
C VAL A 344 -5.99 -19.10 8.42
N ALA A 345 -6.42 -20.33 8.12
CA ALA A 345 -5.60 -21.53 8.28
C ALA A 345 -4.30 -21.48 7.45
N ASN A 346 -4.26 -20.69 6.36
CA ASN A 346 -3.07 -20.49 5.54
C ASN A 346 -2.05 -19.51 6.17
N PHE A 347 -2.39 -18.82 7.26
CA PHE A 347 -1.53 -17.78 7.85
C PHE A 347 -0.19 -18.35 8.34
N GLN A 348 -0.20 -19.45 9.10
CA GLN A 348 1.06 -20.04 9.59
C GLN A 348 1.84 -20.74 8.47
N PRO A 349 1.24 -21.55 7.57
CA PRO A 349 1.93 -22.08 6.38
C PRO A 349 2.55 -20.98 5.50
N MET A 350 1.83 -19.88 5.27
CA MET A 350 2.37 -18.72 4.56
C MET A 350 3.60 -18.15 5.28
N ASN A 351 3.56 -17.93 6.60
CA ASN A 351 4.71 -17.43 7.35
C ASN A 351 5.92 -18.39 7.28
N ASN A 352 5.70 -19.71 7.25
CA ASN A 352 6.76 -20.70 7.09
C ASN A 352 7.46 -20.58 5.73
N GLY A 353 6.72 -20.27 4.66
CA GLY A 353 7.28 -20.03 3.33
C GLY A 353 7.92 -18.65 3.17
N TYR A 354 7.38 -17.63 3.86
CA TYR A 354 7.82 -16.24 3.77
C TYR A 354 9.13 -15.96 4.52
N ARG A 355 9.24 -16.46 5.77
CA ARG A 355 10.36 -16.16 6.68
C ARG A 355 11.74 -16.55 6.13
N PRO A 356 11.95 -17.71 5.48
CA PRO A 356 13.28 -18.10 5.01
C PRO A 356 13.88 -17.17 3.95
N ALA A 357 13.06 -16.49 3.16
CA ALA A 357 13.53 -15.62 2.08
C ALA A 357 14.11 -14.29 2.61
N ILE A 358 13.54 -13.72 3.69
CA ILE A 358 13.93 -12.37 4.17
C ILE A 358 14.90 -12.45 5.36
N VAL A 359 14.82 -13.48 6.18
CA VAL A 359 15.69 -13.79 7.34
C VAL A 359 15.60 -12.79 8.49
N LYS A 360 15.84 -11.49 8.25
CA LYS A 360 15.85 -10.41 9.26
C LYS A 360 15.40 -9.08 8.64
N ASP A 361 15.17 -8.09 9.47
CA ASP A 361 14.83 -6.74 9.05
C ASP A 361 13.63 -6.74 8.08
N PHE A 362 12.57 -7.46 8.49
CA PHE A 362 11.36 -7.62 7.70
C PHE A 362 10.73 -6.26 7.32
N PRO A 363 10.03 -6.16 6.16
CA PRO A 363 9.24 -4.97 5.83
C PRO A 363 8.08 -4.77 6.83
N ALA A 364 7.47 -3.60 6.81
CA ALA A 364 6.12 -3.43 7.31
C ALA A 364 5.18 -4.39 6.56
N ARG A 365 4.15 -4.94 7.24
CA ARG A 365 3.26 -5.91 6.62
C ARG A 365 1.84 -5.85 7.17
N ALA A 366 0.86 -5.91 6.28
CA ALA A 366 -0.52 -6.29 6.60
C ALA A 366 -0.83 -7.67 6.00
N THR A 367 -1.64 -8.49 6.71
CA THR A 367 -2.05 -9.80 6.21
C THR A 367 -3.54 -10.00 6.44
N VAL A 368 -4.29 -10.17 5.36
CA VAL A 368 -5.75 -10.27 5.41
C VAL A 368 -6.28 -11.43 4.57
N ARG A 369 -7.43 -11.98 4.96
CA ARG A 369 -8.13 -13.01 4.21
C ARG A 369 -9.06 -12.39 3.17
N THR A 370 -8.84 -12.74 1.90
CA THR A 370 -9.61 -12.27 0.74
C THR A 370 -9.87 -13.42 -0.22
N GLY A 371 -10.75 -13.24 -1.19
CA GLY A 371 -10.73 -14.07 -2.39
C GLY A 371 -9.60 -13.63 -3.33
N LEU A 372 -9.02 -14.56 -4.07
CA LEU A 372 -8.03 -14.29 -5.11
C LEU A 372 -8.64 -14.52 -6.49
N VAL A 373 -8.15 -13.79 -7.50
CA VAL A 373 -8.63 -13.93 -8.88
C VAL A 373 -7.93 -15.05 -9.64
N GLY A 374 -6.81 -15.55 -9.14
CA GLY A 374 -6.09 -16.70 -9.68
C GLY A 374 -6.69 -18.01 -9.18
N ALA A 375 -7.10 -18.88 -10.09
CA ALA A 375 -7.57 -20.22 -9.73
C ALA A 375 -6.50 -20.99 -8.95
N ASP A 376 -6.91 -21.75 -7.91
CA ASP A 376 -6.05 -22.54 -7.03
C ASP A 376 -4.99 -21.71 -6.24
N GLY A 377 -4.99 -20.38 -6.35
CA GLY A 377 -4.13 -19.50 -5.55
C GLY A 377 -4.61 -19.46 -4.08
N LEU A 378 -3.68 -19.68 -3.14
CA LEU A 378 -3.95 -19.61 -1.70
C LEU A 378 -3.31 -18.37 -1.06
N VAL A 379 -2.27 -17.85 -1.68
CA VAL A 379 -1.47 -16.71 -1.18
C VAL A 379 -1.07 -15.82 -2.35
N GLU A 380 -1.31 -14.52 -2.20
CA GLU A 380 -0.79 -13.47 -3.10
C GLU A 380 0.01 -12.46 -2.28
N ILE A 381 1.17 -12.05 -2.76
CA ILE A 381 2.06 -11.14 -2.03
C ILE A 381 2.42 -9.96 -2.93
N MET A 382 2.22 -8.75 -2.41
CA MET A 382 2.60 -7.49 -3.05
C MET A 382 3.63 -6.78 -2.18
N PHE A 383 4.73 -6.27 -2.79
CA PHE A 383 5.78 -5.54 -2.08
C PHE A 383 6.02 -4.14 -2.64
N VAL A 384 6.57 -3.29 -1.77
CA VAL A 384 7.30 -2.08 -2.15
C VAL A 384 8.73 -2.22 -1.64
N ALA A 385 9.72 -1.88 -2.48
CA ALA A 385 11.13 -1.79 -2.09
C ALA A 385 11.65 -0.36 -2.30
N SER A 386 12.66 0.03 -1.51
CA SER A 386 13.30 1.35 -1.59
C SER A 386 14.78 1.29 -1.18
N LYS A 387 15.62 2.02 -1.91
CA LYS A 387 17.08 2.20 -1.68
C LYS A 387 17.41 3.54 -1.09
#